data_3293d3c7cca67581eae64a4832e33aca
#
_entry.id   3293d3c7cca67581eae64a4832e33aca
#
_cell.length_a   1.000
_cell.length_b   1.000
_cell.length_c   1.000
_cell.angle_alpha   90.00
_cell.angle_beta   90.00
_cell.angle_gamma   90.00
#
_symmetry.space_group_name_H-M   'P 1'
#
loop_
_entity.id
_entity.type
_entity.pdbx_description
1 polymer ?
#
loop_
_entity_poly.entity_id
_entity_poly.type
_entity_poly.pdbx_seq_one_letter_code
_entity_poly.pdbx_strand_id
1 'polypeptide(L)'
;MSVPLGTSWWLEEAAAAFDDEVSEPLMGEVDADVCIVGGGFTGLWTALAVKERDPSAHVVVLEADRCGVGPSGRNGGFLHGYWASIGRACAVLGEQAGLAVARAGEGIIPAVRALGEDVWLREGGMVTVSTTPAQDRALDESVAAAAAVGSPEQAVRLGREEVAERIKSPVFRQGVFFPECATVQPARLVRVLRRRAIDAGVELHEGTPVRRVEDLRGARSVVVATNAAASGWRPVRRHLTNFGSYVVLTEPVPELLADIGWTGGEAVVDGRMFIHYFRTTDDGRVLMGSGSGPIGFAGRVDERFTDDAPTAARAEAGLRRLLPGLEGARVERAWGGPIDVSADHLPFFGTVAGTRIHYGLGYSGNGVGPSWIGGQVLASLALGRDDEWTASPLVRRPPALPPEPLKRIGGGLVRAAILAVEEAEDAGRRPSLAARVAAAVPRRLGMRIGTR
;
A
#
# COMPACT_ATOMS: atom_id res chain seq x y z
N MET A 1 -15.17 -11.49 -22.98
CA MET A 1 -15.10 -10.03 -23.29
C MET A 1 -13.93 -9.49 -22.47
N SER A 2 -13.04 -8.67 -23.05
CA SER A 2 -11.97 -8.03 -22.28
C SER A 2 -12.60 -6.98 -21.34
N VAL A 3 -12.25 -7.04 -20.06
CA VAL A 3 -12.68 -6.03 -19.07
C VAL A 3 -12.05 -4.69 -19.45
N PRO A 4 -12.80 -3.57 -19.46
CA PRO A 4 -12.23 -2.25 -19.73
C PRO A 4 -11.17 -1.91 -18.69
N LEU A 5 -9.92 -1.71 -19.11
CA LEU A 5 -8.85 -1.13 -18.31
C LEU A 5 -8.95 0.40 -18.37
N GLY A 6 -8.80 1.08 -17.24
CA GLY A 6 -8.96 2.53 -17.27
C GLY A 6 -8.75 3.24 -15.95
N THR A 7 -9.52 4.29 -15.76
CA THR A 7 -9.56 5.10 -14.54
C THR A 7 -10.03 4.25 -13.37
N SER A 8 -9.48 4.51 -12.19
CA SER A 8 -9.92 3.85 -10.97
C SER A 8 -11.39 4.18 -10.69
N TRP A 9 -12.20 3.16 -10.47
CA TRP A 9 -13.59 3.35 -10.04
C TRP A 9 -13.70 4.14 -8.73
N TRP A 10 -12.71 3.99 -7.85
CA TRP A 10 -12.65 4.78 -6.61
C TRP A 10 -12.64 6.28 -6.85
N LEU A 11 -11.90 6.73 -7.90
CA LEU A 11 -11.82 8.15 -8.25
C LEU A 11 -13.13 8.65 -8.86
N GLU A 12 -13.80 7.84 -9.68
CA GLU A 12 -15.10 8.16 -10.27
C GLU A 12 -16.18 8.28 -9.19
N GLU A 13 -16.23 7.30 -8.28
CA GLU A 13 -17.18 7.26 -7.17
C GLU A 13 -16.96 8.44 -6.22
N ALA A 14 -15.73 8.69 -5.79
CA ALA A 14 -15.41 9.81 -4.91
C ALA A 14 -15.70 11.17 -5.57
N ALA A 15 -15.47 11.31 -6.88
CA ALA A 15 -15.82 12.54 -7.60
C ALA A 15 -17.32 12.79 -7.68
N ALA A 16 -18.12 11.73 -7.67
CA ALA A 16 -19.60 11.85 -7.62
C ALA A 16 -20.11 12.15 -6.20
N ALA A 17 -19.36 11.74 -5.16
CA ALA A 17 -19.74 11.91 -3.76
C ALA A 17 -19.28 13.25 -3.15
N PHE A 18 -18.21 13.85 -3.69
CA PHE A 18 -17.63 15.10 -3.18
C PHE A 18 -17.62 16.16 -4.28
N ASP A 19 -18.21 17.31 -4.00
CA ASP A 19 -18.16 18.49 -4.87
C ASP A 19 -16.90 19.30 -4.52
N ASP A 20 -15.75 18.83 -5.02
CA ASP A 20 -14.45 19.46 -4.76
C ASP A 20 -14.04 20.38 -5.93
N GLU A 21 -13.86 21.65 -5.63
CA GLU A 21 -13.19 22.56 -6.55
C GLU A 21 -11.74 22.16 -6.80
N VAL A 22 -11.29 22.30 -8.04
CA VAL A 22 -9.88 22.10 -8.41
C VAL A 22 -9.07 23.27 -7.87
N SER A 23 -7.99 23.00 -7.15
CA SER A 23 -7.08 24.05 -6.74
C SER A 23 -6.26 24.54 -7.93
N GLU A 24 -6.15 25.87 -8.06
CA GLU A 24 -5.40 26.49 -9.16
C GLU A 24 -3.92 26.11 -9.15
N PRO A 25 -3.29 25.94 -10.32
CA PRO A 25 -1.86 25.74 -10.41
C PRO A 25 -1.07 26.91 -9.80
N LEU A 26 0.09 26.61 -9.20
CA LEU A 26 0.97 27.64 -8.68
C LEU A 26 1.47 28.53 -9.81
N MET A 27 1.28 29.84 -9.64
CA MET A 27 1.81 30.85 -10.52
C MET A 27 3.00 31.54 -9.84
N GLY A 28 4.23 31.28 -10.32
CA GLY A 28 5.43 31.91 -9.76
C GLY A 28 6.29 30.97 -8.92
N GLU A 29 7.06 31.53 -7.99
CA GLU A 29 7.95 30.79 -7.10
C GLU A 29 7.25 30.42 -5.80
N VAL A 30 7.64 29.28 -5.23
CA VAL A 30 7.17 28.87 -3.89
C VAL A 30 7.84 29.74 -2.83
N ASP A 31 7.04 30.27 -1.90
CA ASP A 31 7.50 30.83 -0.63
C ASP A 31 6.75 30.10 0.48
N ALA A 32 7.44 29.33 1.32
CA ALA A 32 6.82 28.51 2.34
C ALA A 32 7.78 28.13 3.48
N ASP A 33 7.26 27.93 4.67
CA ASP A 33 8.02 27.26 5.74
C ASP A 33 8.22 25.78 5.40
N VAL A 34 7.16 25.10 4.92
CA VAL A 34 7.22 23.72 4.49
C VAL A 34 6.54 23.56 3.13
N CYS A 35 7.30 23.16 2.10
CA CYS A 35 6.76 22.80 0.80
C CYS A 35 6.72 21.28 0.64
N ILE A 36 5.54 20.73 0.37
CA ILE A 36 5.30 19.29 0.22
C ILE A 36 5.02 18.98 -1.24
N VAL A 37 5.83 18.10 -1.82
CA VAL A 37 5.68 17.64 -3.21
C VAL A 37 4.97 16.29 -3.22
N GLY A 38 3.72 16.29 -3.72
CA GLY A 38 2.83 15.16 -3.81
C GLY A 38 1.58 15.28 -2.93
N GLY A 39 0.41 15.34 -3.56
CA GLY A 39 -0.92 15.42 -2.94
C GLY A 39 -1.58 14.05 -2.70
N GLY A 40 -0.78 13.01 -2.43
CA GLY A 40 -1.24 11.71 -1.99
C GLY A 40 -1.37 11.62 -0.47
N PHE A 41 -1.67 10.43 0.05
CA PHE A 41 -1.84 10.21 1.50
C PHE A 41 -0.68 10.76 2.32
N THR A 42 0.58 10.41 1.98
CA THR A 42 1.75 10.84 2.75
C THR A 42 1.87 12.36 2.79
N GLY A 43 1.69 13.04 1.66
CA GLY A 43 1.80 14.50 1.61
C GLY A 43 0.69 15.19 2.39
N LEU A 44 -0.54 14.73 2.24
CA LEU A 44 -1.70 15.32 2.96
C LEU A 44 -1.64 15.07 4.47
N TRP A 45 -1.27 13.86 4.90
CA TRP A 45 -1.02 13.58 6.32
C TRP A 45 0.14 14.42 6.88
N THR A 46 1.21 14.64 6.08
CA THR A 46 2.31 15.51 6.48
C THR A 46 1.83 16.95 6.67
N ALA A 47 1.05 17.48 5.73
CA ALA A 47 0.51 18.84 5.81
C ALA A 47 -0.34 19.04 7.06
N LEU A 48 -1.25 18.11 7.34
CA LEU A 48 -2.10 18.11 8.54
C LEU A 48 -1.25 18.03 9.81
N ALA A 49 -0.28 17.13 9.87
CA ALA A 49 0.59 16.97 11.03
C ALA A 49 1.50 18.20 11.27
N VAL A 50 1.92 18.91 10.21
CA VAL A 50 2.63 20.19 10.36
C VAL A 50 1.70 21.24 10.97
N LYS A 51 0.49 21.41 10.43
CA LYS A 51 -0.48 22.38 10.93
C LYS A 51 -0.96 22.09 12.34
N GLU A 52 -1.04 20.82 12.74
CA GLU A 52 -1.35 20.41 14.11
C GLU A 52 -0.24 20.83 15.09
N ARG A 53 1.04 20.69 14.70
CA ARG A 53 2.20 21.02 15.53
C ARG A 53 2.59 22.47 15.53
N ASP A 54 2.35 23.15 14.41
CA ASP A 54 2.61 24.58 14.22
C ASP A 54 1.50 25.18 13.33
N PRO A 55 0.39 25.65 13.92
CA PRO A 55 -0.70 26.29 13.18
C PRO A 55 -0.27 27.55 12.41
N SER A 56 0.83 28.20 12.80
CA SER A 56 1.35 29.41 12.14
C SER A 56 2.21 29.11 10.91
N ALA A 57 2.71 27.88 10.75
CA ALA A 57 3.56 27.52 9.63
C ALA A 57 2.85 27.73 8.29
N HIS A 58 3.50 28.40 7.35
CA HIS A 58 3.05 28.49 5.96
C HIS A 58 3.39 27.18 5.25
N VAL A 59 2.36 26.38 4.97
CA VAL A 59 2.47 25.06 4.33
C VAL A 59 1.92 25.11 2.92
N VAL A 60 2.73 24.72 1.94
CA VAL A 60 2.33 24.65 0.52
C VAL A 60 2.43 23.19 0.06
N VAL A 61 1.37 22.67 -0.57
CA VAL A 61 1.35 21.35 -1.22
C VAL A 61 1.30 21.53 -2.73
N LEU A 62 2.24 20.91 -3.44
CA LEU A 62 2.31 20.91 -4.91
C LEU A 62 1.99 19.50 -5.44
N GLU A 63 0.92 19.39 -6.20
CA GLU A 63 0.50 18.14 -6.85
C GLU A 63 0.57 18.29 -8.38
N ALA A 64 1.13 17.28 -9.03
CA ALA A 64 1.39 17.33 -10.48
C ALA A 64 0.09 17.27 -11.31
N ASP A 65 -0.94 16.59 -10.82
CA ASP A 65 -2.25 16.40 -11.45
C ASP A 65 -3.34 16.83 -10.45
N ARG A 66 -4.18 15.93 -10.02
CA ARG A 66 -5.16 16.09 -8.93
C ARG A 66 -4.76 15.22 -7.74
N CYS A 67 -5.04 15.70 -6.54
CA CYS A 67 -4.80 14.92 -5.33
C CYS A 67 -5.43 13.53 -5.42
N GLY A 68 -4.60 12.50 -5.18
CA GLY A 68 -5.03 11.11 -5.17
C GLY A 68 -5.12 10.40 -6.51
N VAL A 69 -4.90 11.03 -7.65
CA VAL A 69 -4.91 10.35 -8.98
C VAL A 69 -3.83 9.28 -9.08
N GLY A 70 -2.73 9.45 -8.34
CA GLY A 70 -1.68 8.45 -8.19
C GLY A 70 -2.10 7.21 -7.38
N PRO A 71 -1.14 6.47 -6.79
CA PRO A 71 -1.41 5.24 -6.03
C PRO A 71 -2.43 5.38 -4.91
N SER A 72 -2.57 6.57 -4.31
CA SER A 72 -3.49 6.83 -3.20
C SER A 72 -4.97 6.64 -3.55
N GLY A 73 -5.39 6.90 -4.77
CA GLY A 73 -6.76 6.66 -5.23
C GLY A 73 -6.94 5.41 -6.09
N ARG A 74 -5.93 4.52 -6.15
CA ARG A 74 -5.93 3.32 -7.01
C ARG A 74 -5.76 2.00 -6.27
N ASN A 75 -5.47 2.04 -4.97
CA ASN A 75 -5.16 0.88 -4.14
C ASN A 75 -6.42 0.12 -3.67
N GLY A 76 -6.24 -1.00 -2.97
CA GLY A 76 -7.33 -1.82 -2.47
C GLY A 76 -8.07 -1.25 -1.25
N GLY A 77 -7.59 -0.16 -0.64
CA GLY A 77 -8.21 0.44 0.52
C GLY A 77 -8.01 -0.34 1.83
N PHE A 78 -6.96 -1.16 1.94
CA PHE A 78 -6.60 -1.88 3.16
C PHE A 78 -5.90 -0.93 4.13
N LEU A 79 -6.49 -0.73 5.29
CA LEU A 79 -6.02 0.18 6.33
C LEU A 79 -5.52 -0.61 7.52
N HIS A 80 -4.21 -0.77 7.65
CA HIS A 80 -3.59 -1.47 8.78
C HIS A 80 -2.16 -1.00 9.01
N GLY A 81 -1.64 -1.26 10.21
CA GLY A 81 -0.26 -1.02 10.60
C GLY A 81 0.67 -2.19 10.25
N TYR A 82 1.43 -2.65 11.26
CA TYR A 82 2.49 -3.63 11.04
C TYR A 82 2.31 -4.95 11.78
N TRP A 83 1.18 -5.17 12.50
CA TRP A 83 0.94 -6.43 13.19
C TRP A 83 0.89 -7.62 12.23
N ALA A 84 0.24 -7.48 11.08
CA ALA A 84 0.23 -8.53 10.05
C ALA A 84 1.61 -8.83 9.44
N SER A 85 2.61 -7.98 9.68
CA SER A 85 3.99 -8.14 9.22
C SER A 85 5.03 -8.00 10.33
N ILE A 86 4.64 -8.20 11.59
CA ILE A 86 5.51 -8.04 12.76
C ILE A 86 6.78 -8.89 12.68
N GLY A 87 6.69 -10.13 12.22
CA GLY A 87 7.84 -10.99 12.02
C GLY A 87 8.87 -10.40 11.04
N ARG A 88 8.42 -9.70 9.99
CA ARG A 88 9.29 -8.97 9.07
C ARG A 88 9.90 -7.75 9.74
N ALA A 89 9.07 -6.94 10.41
CA ALA A 89 9.55 -5.75 11.09
C ALA A 89 10.65 -6.11 12.11
N CYS A 90 10.44 -7.12 12.93
CA CYS A 90 11.45 -7.62 13.90
C CYS A 90 12.69 -8.17 13.20
N ALA A 91 12.54 -8.90 12.11
CA ALA A 91 13.68 -9.48 11.39
C ALA A 91 14.55 -8.44 10.66
N VAL A 92 13.98 -7.27 10.31
CA VAL A 92 14.69 -6.19 9.61
C VAL A 92 15.27 -5.16 10.60
N LEU A 93 14.49 -4.79 11.61
CA LEU A 93 14.81 -3.69 12.52
C LEU A 93 15.35 -4.14 13.88
N GLY A 94 15.22 -5.43 14.19
CA GLY A 94 15.36 -5.97 15.55
C GLY A 94 14.01 -5.98 16.29
N GLU A 95 13.90 -6.84 17.29
CA GLU A 95 12.63 -7.10 17.99
C GLU A 95 12.03 -5.84 18.61
N GLN A 96 12.81 -5.10 19.40
CA GLN A 96 12.35 -3.90 20.10
C GLN A 96 11.87 -2.82 19.09
N ALA A 97 12.65 -2.58 18.04
CA ALA A 97 12.32 -1.59 17.02
C ALA A 97 11.12 -2.03 16.15
N GLY A 98 11.03 -3.33 15.82
CA GLY A 98 9.88 -3.88 15.11
C GLY A 98 8.59 -3.75 15.90
N LEU A 99 8.62 -4.03 17.20
CA LEU A 99 7.50 -3.84 18.11
C LEU A 99 7.10 -2.37 18.24
N ALA A 100 8.08 -1.45 18.35
CA ALA A 100 7.80 -0.02 18.39
C ALA A 100 7.07 0.48 17.14
N VAL A 101 7.46 -0.01 15.95
CA VAL A 101 6.80 0.30 14.67
C VAL A 101 5.38 -0.28 14.63
N ALA A 102 5.17 -1.50 15.13
CA ALA A 102 3.83 -2.10 15.18
C ALA A 102 2.89 -1.30 16.09
N ARG A 103 3.37 -0.92 17.29
CA ARG A 103 2.58 -0.08 18.23
C ARG A 103 2.29 1.32 17.68
N ALA A 104 3.23 1.95 16.98
CA ALA A 104 2.97 3.21 16.30
C ALA A 104 1.84 3.07 15.26
N GLY A 105 1.69 1.88 14.66
CA GLY A 105 0.60 1.55 13.73
C GLY A 105 -0.79 1.57 14.35
N GLU A 106 -0.91 1.31 15.66
CA GLU A 106 -2.21 1.29 16.36
C GLU A 106 -2.94 2.65 16.33
N GLY A 107 -2.21 3.73 16.09
CA GLY A 107 -2.80 5.06 15.89
C GLY A 107 -3.48 5.29 14.53
N ILE A 108 -3.28 4.41 13.54
CA ILE A 108 -3.74 4.60 12.17
C ILE A 108 -5.27 4.61 12.07
N ILE A 109 -5.95 3.56 12.55
CA ILE A 109 -7.41 3.46 12.48
C ILE A 109 -8.09 4.57 13.31
N PRO A 110 -7.66 4.83 14.55
CA PRO A 110 -8.15 5.99 15.32
C PRO A 110 -8.01 7.33 14.59
N ALA A 111 -6.88 7.56 13.90
CA ALA A 111 -6.67 8.80 13.15
C ALA A 111 -7.65 8.96 11.99
N VAL A 112 -7.94 7.88 11.25
CA VAL A 112 -8.93 7.91 10.17
C VAL A 112 -10.36 8.07 10.74
N ARG A 113 -10.68 7.37 11.82
CA ARG A 113 -11.98 7.49 12.50
C ARG A 113 -12.22 8.92 13.01
N ALA A 114 -11.17 9.57 13.53
CA ALA A 114 -11.23 10.94 14.04
C ALA A 114 -11.52 12.00 12.96
N LEU A 115 -11.38 11.66 11.67
CA LEU A 115 -11.81 12.54 10.59
C LEU A 115 -13.33 12.78 10.62
N GLY A 116 -14.12 11.83 11.17
CA GLY A 116 -15.57 11.97 11.33
C GLY A 116 -16.35 12.05 10.01
N GLU A 117 -15.77 11.54 8.91
CA GLU A 117 -16.28 11.67 7.55
C GLU A 117 -16.57 10.31 6.94
N ASP A 118 -17.47 10.24 5.97
CA ASP A 118 -17.80 9.01 5.26
C ASP A 118 -16.73 8.63 4.23
N VAL A 119 -15.75 7.89 4.71
CA VAL A 119 -14.68 7.29 3.89
C VAL A 119 -14.88 5.78 3.71
N TRP A 120 -16.08 5.25 3.99
CA TRP A 120 -16.39 3.82 4.03
C TRP A 120 -15.44 3.06 4.96
N LEU A 121 -15.18 3.61 6.14
CA LEU A 121 -14.37 2.93 7.15
C LEU A 121 -15.11 1.72 7.70
N ARG A 122 -14.57 0.52 7.46
CA ARG A 122 -15.10 -0.75 7.98
C ARG A 122 -14.01 -1.47 8.78
N GLU A 123 -14.24 -1.64 10.06
CA GLU A 123 -13.30 -2.22 11.02
C GLU A 123 -13.55 -3.73 11.19
N GLY A 124 -13.63 -4.46 10.07
CA GLY A 124 -13.88 -5.90 10.05
C GLY A 124 -12.65 -6.77 10.33
N GLY A 125 -11.49 -6.17 10.52
CA GLY A 125 -10.23 -6.91 10.59
C GLY A 125 -9.77 -7.43 9.23
N MET A 126 -8.73 -8.28 9.25
CA MET A 126 -8.21 -8.94 8.05
C MET A 126 -7.99 -10.43 8.31
N VAL A 127 -8.38 -11.26 7.36
CA VAL A 127 -8.08 -12.69 7.35
C VAL A 127 -7.04 -13.01 6.29
N THR A 128 -5.90 -13.54 6.70
CA THR A 128 -4.98 -14.17 5.75
C THR A 128 -5.33 -15.64 5.67
N VAL A 129 -5.66 -16.14 4.46
CA VAL A 129 -6.08 -17.53 4.23
C VAL A 129 -5.00 -18.34 3.53
N SER A 130 -4.89 -19.63 3.84
CA SER A 130 -4.13 -20.59 3.04
C SER A 130 -5.04 -21.34 2.08
N THR A 131 -4.52 -21.62 0.88
CA THR A 131 -5.20 -22.42 -0.14
C THR A 131 -4.39 -23.67 -0.51
N THR A 132 -3.15 -23.76 -0.07
CA THR A 132 -2.26 -24.91 -0.28
C THR A 132 -1.51 -25.27 1.00
N PRO A 133 -1.05 -26.51 1.18
CA PRO A 133 -0.25 -26.90 2.35
C PRO A 133 1.06 -26.10 2.49
N ALA A 134 1.61 -25.60 1.38
CA ALA A 134 2.82 -24.78 1.42
C ALA A 134 2.59 -23.42 2.09
N GLN A 135 1.35 -22.92 2.07
CA GLN A 135 0.96 -21.64 2.69
C GLN A 135 0.65 -21.79 4.19
N ASP A 136 0.24 -22.99 4.64
CA ASP A 136 -0.13 -23.23 6.05
C ASP A 136 1.01 -22.83 7.01
N ARG A 137 2.26 -23.13 6.64
CA ARG A 137 3.44 -22.80 7.43
C ARG A 137 3.64 -21.28 7.61
N ALA A 138 3.39 -20.49 6.59
CA ALA A 138 3.54 -19.04 6.68
C ALA A 138 2.53 -18.43 7.66
N LEU A 139 1.33 -19.03 7.77
CA LEU A 139 0.34 -18.65 8.77
C LEU A 139 0.83 -18.96 10.19
N ASP A 140 1.42 -20.14 10.40
CA ASP A 140 1.99 -20.52 11.71
C ASP A 140 3.13 -19.56 12.11
N GLU A 141 3.98 -19.18 11.17
CA GLU A 141 5.07 -18.21 11.39
C GLU A 141 4.51 -16.83 11.79
N SER A 142 3.38 -16.39 11.23
CA SER A 142 2.73 -15.11 11.59
C SER A 142 2.19 -15.12 13.03
N VAL A 143 1.52 -16.20 13.42
CA VAL A 143 1.01 -16.38 14.80
C VAL A 143 2.17 -16.44 15.80
N ALA A 144 3.20 -17.23 15.48
CA ALA A 144 4.38 -17.34 16.33
C ALA A 144 5.12 -16.01 16.50
N ALA A 145 5.17 -15.18 15.44
CA ALA A 145 5.82 -13.88 15.48
C ALA A 145 5.09 -12.90 16.41
N ALA A 146 3.76 -12.87 16.40
CA ALA A 146 2.98 -12.03 17.32
C ALA A 146 3.12 -12.52 18.77
N ALA A 147 3.09 -13.83 19.00
CA ALA A 147 3.29 -14.42 20.32
C ALA A 147 4.69 -14.15 20.87
N ALA A 148 5.73 -14.21 20.03
CA ALA A 148 7.12 -13.97 20.44
C ALA A 148 7.36 -12.56 20.99
N VAL A 149 6.60 -11.55 20.48
CA VAL A 149 6.68 -10.17 20.98
C VAL A 149 5.65 -9.87 22.08
N GLY A 150 4.98 -10.90 22.62
CA GLY A 150 4.05 -10.78 23.74
C GLY A 150 2.66 -10.24 23.38
N SER A 151 2.26 -10.33 22.12
CA SER A 151 0.96 -9.80 21.63
C SER A 151 0.21 -10.87 20.78
N PRO A 152 -0.07 -12.05 21.33
CA PRO A 152 -0.71 -13.15 20.58
C PRO A 152 -2.13 -12.79 20.07
N GLU A 153 -2.81 -11.86 20.73
CA GLU A 153 -4.13 -11.35 20.33
C GLU A 153 -4.12 -10.62 18.98
N GLN A 154 -2.95 -10.17 18.52
CA GLN A 154 -2.79 -9.45 17.25
C GLN A 154 -2.72 -10.38 16.02
N ALA A 155 -2.59 -11.69 16.21
CA ALA A 155 -2.59 -12.68 15.14
C ALA A 155 -3.28 -13.98 15.62
N VAL A 156 -4.58 -14.05 15.45
CA VAL A 156 -5.41 -15.16 15.97
C VAL A 156 -5.53 -16.26 14.93
N ARG A 157 -5.11 -17.46 15.28
CA ARG A 157 -5.25 -18.64 14.41
C ARG A 157 -6.72 -18.97 14.18
N LEU A 158 -7.10 -19.24 12.93
CA LEU A 158 -8.41 -19.71 12.53
C LEU A 158 -8.30 -21.10 11.88
N GLY A 159 -9.10 -22.06 12.36
CA GLY A 159 -9.34 -23.33 11.70
C GLY A 159 -10.21 -23.15 10.45
N ARG A 160 -10.37 -24.25 9.69
CA ARG A 160 -11.17 -24.23 8.46
C ARG A 160 -12.61 -23.80 8.69
N GLU A 161 -13.22 -24.26 9.77
CA GLU A 161 -14.61 -23.95 10.12
C GLU A 161 -14.75 -22.47 10.49
N GLU A 162 -13.84 -21.93 11.31
CA GLU A 162 -13.84 -20.52 11.72
C GLU A 162 -13.59 -19.56 10.54
N VAL A 163 -12.82 -19.98 9.53
CA VAL A 163 -12.70 -19.24 8.27
C VAL A 163 -14.01 -19.29 7.49
N ALA A 164 -14.67 -20.47 7.44
CA ALA A 164 -15.93 -20.64 6.71
C ALA A 164 -17.13 -19.91 7.36
N GLU A 165 -17.07 -19.64 8.68
CA GLU A 165 -18.05 -18.79 9.38
C GLU A 165 -17.97 -17.32 8.92
N ARG A 166 -16.80 -16.86 8.48
CA ARG A 166 -16.58 -15.49 7.98
C ARG A 166 -16.75 -15.36 6.48
N ILE A 167 -16.24 -16.34 5.74
CA ILE A 167 -16.29 -16.39 4.28
C ILE A 167 -16.17 -17.84 3.79
N LYS A 168 -17.21 -18.33 3.12
CA LYS A 168 -17.24 -19.68 2.58
C LYS A 168 -16.50 -19.76 1.26
N SER A 169 -15.50 -20.62 1.23
CA SER A 169 -14.83 -21.03 -0.01
C SER A 169 -14.32 -22.47 0.13
N PRO A 170 -14.53 -23.34 -0.87
CA PRO A 170 -14.05 -24.71 -0.83
C PRO A 170 -12.53 -24.83 -0.85
N VAL A 171 -11.83 -23.77 -1.30
CA VAL A 171 -10.36 -23.80 -1.41
C VAL A 171 -9.65 -23.27 -0.16
N PHE A 172 -10.36 -22.63 0.77
CA PHE A 172 -9.75 -22.13 2.00
C PHE A 172 -9.52 -23.29 2.97
N ARG A 173 -8.32 -23.35 3.53
CA ARG A 173 -7.88 -24.43 4.42
C ARG A 173 -7.88 -24.01 5.88
N GLN A 174 -7.28 -22.88 6.17
CA GLN A 174 -7.16 -22.26 7.49
C GLN A 174 -6.74 -20.80 7.32
N GLY A 175 -6.74 -20.03 8.41
CA GLY A 175 -6.42 -18.61 8.37
C GLY A 175 -5.72 -18.08 9.60
N VAL A 176 -5.36 -16.82 9.51
CA VAL A 176 -4.98 -15.97 10.67
C VAL A 176 -5.81 -14.69 10.58
N PHE A 177 -6.47 -14.35 11.67
CA PHE A 177 -7.21 -13.11 11.81
C PHE A 177 -6.33 -12.05 12.48
N PHE A 178 -6.29 -10.87 11.85
CA PHE A 178 -5.60 -9.68 12.35
C PHE A 178 -6.66 -8.62 12.70
N PRO A 179 -6.94 -8.36 13.99
CA PRO A 179 -7.99 -7.45 14.42
C PRO A 179 -7.65 -5.97 14.13
N GLU A 180 -6.36 -5.59 14.16
CA GLU A 180 -5.89 -4.23 13.86
C GLU A 180 -5.84 -3.98 12.34
N CYS A 181 -6.98 -4.19 11.68
CA CYS A 181 -7.15 -3.93 10.25
C CYS A 181 -8.56 -3.38 9.98
N ALA A 182 -8.64 -2.50 8.99
CA ALA A 182 -9.89 -1.96 8.49
C ALA A 182 -9.81 -1.82 6.96
N THR A 183 -10.90 -1.40 6.34
CA THR A 183 -10.91 -0.98 4.95
C THR A 183 -11.52 0.40 4.81
N VAL A 184 -11.09 1.13 3.77
CA VAL A 184 -11.62 2.46 3.41
C VAL A 184 -11.83 2.55 1.89
N GLN A 185 -12.68 3.46 1.43
CA GLN A 185 -12.66 3.90 0.05
C GLN A 185 -11.49 4.90 -0.10
N PRO A 186 -10.42 4.52 -0.82
CA PRO A 186 -9.16 5.25 -0.73
C PRO A 186 -9.22 6.65 -1.36
N ALA A 187 -10.01 6.84 -2.42
CA ALA A 187 -10.15 8.16 -3.02
C ALA A 187 -11.01 9.10 -2.17
N ARG A 188 -12.05 8.59 -1.48
CA ARG A 188 -12.79 9.38 -0.47
C ARG A 188 -11.87 9.84 0.65
N LEU A 189 -11.01 8.96 1.16
CA LEU A 189 -10.04 9.33 2.18
C LEU A 189 -9.10 10.46 1.69
N VAL A 190 -8.62 10.41 0.44
CA VAL A 190 -7.83 11.51 -0.13
C VAL A 190 -8.63 12.82 -0.15
N ARG A 191 -9.90 12.78 -0.58
CA ARG A 191 -10.75 13.98 -0.65
C ARG A 191 -10.95 14.61 0.72
N VAL A 192 -11.22 13.78 1.73
CA VAL A 192 -11.37 14.25 3.11
C VAL A 192 -10.07 14.88 3.63
N LEU A 193 -8.93 14.20 3.44
CA LEU A 193 -7.63 14.74 3.86
C LEU A 193 -7.28 16.05 3.15
N ARG A 194 -7.55 16.15 1.84
CA ARG A 194 -7.36 17.37 1.05
C ARG A 194 -8.19 18.53 1.61
N ARG A 195 -9.48 18.31 1.83
CA ARG A 195 -10.38 19.33 2.41
C ARG A 195 -9.89 19.75 3.80
N ARG A 196 -9.57 18.79 4.67
CA ARG A 196 -9.05 19.09 6.01
C ARG A 196 -7.73 19.88 5.96
N ALA A 197 -6.86 19.60 5.00
CA ALA A 197 -5.62 20.36 4.83
C ALA A 197 -5.91 21.82 4.42
N ILE A 198 -6.83 22.05 3.48
CA ILE A 198 -7.26 23.39 3.06
C ILE A 198 -7.92 24.13 4.24
N ASP A 199 -8.82 23.48 4.95
CA ASP A 199 -9.51 24.05 6.12
C ASP A 199 -8.53 24.43 7.24
N ALA A 200 -7.42 23.70 7.36
CA ALA A 200 -6.31 24.02 8.28
C ALA A 200 -5.39 25.14 7.78
N GLY A 201 -5.69 25.74 6.63
CA GLY A 201 -4.91 26.83 6.03
C GLY A 201 -3.66 26.37 5.28
N VAL A 202 -3.69 25.14 4.73
CA VAL A 202 -2.66 24.69 3.78
C VAL A 202 -2.97 25.25 2.41
N GLU A 203 -1.98 25.89 1.78
CA GLU A 203 -2.04 26.33 0.39
C GLU A 203 -1.77 25.11 -0.52
N LEU A 204 -2.74 24.75 -1.36
CA LEU A 204 -2.66 23.54 -2.17
C LEU A 204 -2.83 23.89 -3.64
N HIS A 205 -1.84 23.47 -4.48
CA HIS A 205 -1.83 23.70 -5.92
C HIS A 205 -1.81 22.37 -6.66
N GLU A 206 -2.87 22.10 -7.41
CA GLU A 206 -2.99 20.98 -8.34
C GLU A 206 -2.50 21.41 -9.74
N GLY A 207 -2.24 20.48 -10.65
CA GLY A 207 -1.69 20.80 -11.97
C GLY A 207 -0.29 21.46 -11.93
N THR A 208 0.47 21.26 -10.84
CA THR A 208 1.76 21.90 -10.58
C THR A 208 2.90 20.87 -10.51
N PRO A 209 3.38 20.35 -11.65
CA PRO A 209 4.41 19.33 -11.69
C PRO A 209 5.79 19.88 -11.28
N VAL A 210 6.35 19.38 -10.19
CA VAL A 210 7.71 19.67 -9.76
C VAL A 210 8.70 18.76 -10.50
N ARG A 211 9.53 19.33 -11.38
CA ARG A 211 10.52 18.56 -12.15
C ARG A 211 11.79 18.29 -11.34
N ARG A 212 12.19 19.22 -10.49
CA ARG A 212 13.38 19.15 -9.65
C ARG A 212 13.09 19.79 -8.31
N VAL A 213 13.15 19.00 -7.26
CA VAL A 213 12.89 19.48 -5.89
C VAL A 213 13.97 20.43 -5.38
N GLU A 214 15.17 20.38 -5.99
CA GLU A 214 16.28 21.28 -5.67
C GLU A 214 16.04 22.72 -6.12
N ASP A 215 15.06 22.94 -7.03
CA ASP A 215 14.71 24.28 -7.54
C ASP A 215 13.72 25.03 -6.63
N LEU A 216 13.13 24.34 -5.62
CA LEU A 216 12.21 24.94 -4.65
C LEU A 216 12.96 25.79 -3.59
N ARG A 217 13.63 26.85 -4.02
CA ARG A 217 14.55 27.63 -3.18
C ARG A 217 13.86 28.51 -2.14
N GLY A 218 12.64 28.96 -2.41
CA GLY A 218 11.85 29.78 -1.48
C GLY A 218 11.27 29.01 -0.28
N ALA A 219 11.23 27.68 -0.34
CA ALA A 219 10.80 26.87 0.81
C ALA A 219 11.93 26.74 1.84
N ARG A 220 11.62 26.86 3.14
CA ARG A 220 12.58 26.60 4.23
C ARG A 220 12.84 25.11 4.42
N SER A 221 11.82 24.29 4.20
CA SER A 221 11.88 22.83 4.24
C SER A 221 11.10 22.24 3.07
N VAL A 222 11.59 21.15 2.47
CA VAL A 222 10.93 20.47 1.35
C VAL A 222 10.68 19.02 1.71
N VAL A 223 9.45 18.53 1.49
CA VAL A 223 9.08 17.13 1.70
C VAL A 223 8.75 16.47 0.37
N VAL A 224 9.42 15.36 0.05
CA VAL A 224 9.16 14.55 -1.15
C VAL A 224 8.27 13.36 -0.76
N ALA A 225 7.01 13.38 -1.20
CA ALA A 225 5.96 12.39 -0.92
C ALA A 225 5.36 11.83 -2.22
N THR A 226 6.19 11.59 -3.24
CA THR A 226 5.76 11.26 -4.62
C THR A 226 5.77 9.76 -4.94
N ASN A 227 5.94 8.89 -3.94
CA ASN A 227 5.87 7.43 -4.07
C ASN A 227 6.67 6.91 -5.28
N ALA A 228 6.06 6.11 -6.17
CA ALA A 228 6.72 5.50 -7.32
C ALA A 228 7.41 6.50 -8.27
N ALA A 229 6.95 7.75 -8.35
CA ALA A 229 7.60 8.79 -9.16
C ALA A 229 9.01 9.15 -8.66
N ALA A 230 9.27 8.98 -7.35
CA ALA A 230 10.60 9.20 -6.78
C ALA A 230 11.61 8.10 -7.07
N SER A 231 11.22 6.95 -7.61
CA SER A 231 12.12 5.79 -7.79
C SER A 231 13.30 6.06 -8.75
N GLY A 232 13.18 7.08 -9.61
CA GLY A 232 14.27 7.56 -10.46
C GLY A 232 15.13 8.65 -9.82
N TRP A 233 14.70 9.21 -8.70
CA TRP A 233 15.38 10.33 -8.05
C TRP A 233 16.72 9.89 -7.45
N ARG A 234 17.79 10.61 -7.80
CA ARG A 234 19.16 10.21 -7.50
C ARG A 234 19.46 9.84 -6.05
N PRO A 235 18.95 10.56 -5.02
CA PRO A 235 19.22 10.22 -3.62
C PRO A 235 18.71 8.84 -3.20
N VAL A 236 17.60 8.35 -3.79
CA VAL A 236 16.89 7.12 -3.34
C VAL A 236 16.83 6.00 -4.38
N ARG A 237 17.16 6.25 -5.65
CA ARG A 237 16.99 5.28 -6.77
C ARG A 237 17.68 3.92 -6.58
N ARG A 238 18.67 3.83 -5.68
CA ARG A 238 19.37 2.57 -5.36
C ARG A 238 18.61 1.74 -4.33
N HIS A 239 17.58 2.29 -3.72
CA HIS A 239 16.82 1.66 -2.64
C HIS A 239 15.40 1.29 -3.06
N LEU A 240 14.98 1.73 -4.24
CA LEU A 240 13.62 1.56 -4.75
C LEU A 240 13.58 0.85 -6.11
N THR A 241 12.48 0.14 -6.30
CA THR A 241 12.01 -0.31 -7.62
C THR A 241 10.50 -0.12 -7.69
N ASN A 242 9.94 -0.07 -8.91
CA ASN A 242 8.48 0.03 -9.09
C ASN A 242 7.91 -1.33 -9.50
N PHE A 243 6.79 -1.69 -8.88
CA PHE A 243 5.95 -2.81 -9.29
C PHE A 243 4.55 -2.31 -9.65
N GLY A 244 3.90 -2.99 -10.60
CA GLY A 244 2.48 -2.79 -10.87
C GLY A 244 1.63 -3.69 -9.96
N SER A 245 0.57 -3.14 -9.40
CA SER A 245 -0.50 -3.90 -8.77
C SER A 245 -1.81 -3.60 -9.49
N TYR A 246 -2.64 -4.63 -9.69
CA TYR A 246 -3.87 -4.52 -10.46
C TYR A 246 -5.04 -5.04 -9.68
N VAL A 247 -6.18 -4.40 -9.86
CA VAL A 247 -7.44 -4.81 -9.27
C VAL A 247 -8.50 -4.99 -10.34
N VAL A 248 -9.42 -5.91 -10.07
CA VAL A 248 -10.70 -6.03 -10.76
C VAL A 248 -11.82 -5.78 -9.75
N LEU A 249 -12.93 -5.22 -10.23
CA LEU A 249 -14.09 -4.90 -9.41
C LEU A 249 -15.33 -5.49 -10.08
N THR A 250 -16.15 -6.21 -9.30
CA THR A 250 -17.40 -6.76 -9.78
C THR A 250 -18.51 -5.70 -9.85
N GLU A 251 -19.61 -6.03 -10.49
CA GLU A 251 -20.90 -5.38 -10.23
C GLU A 251 -21.32 -5.61 -8.77
N PRO A 252 -22.30 -4.87 -8.24
CA PRO A 252 -22.90 -5.16 -6.94
C PRO A 252 -23.49 -6.56 -6.90
N VAL A 253 -23.14 -7.37 -5.89
CA VAL A 253 -23.58 -8.78 -5.75
C VAL A 253 -23.95 -9.11 -4.29
N PRO A 254 -24.78 -8.29 -3.61
CA PRO A 254 -25.06 -8.44 -2.19
C PRO A 254 -25.66 -9.80 -1.83
N GLU A 255 -26.49 -10.39 -2.71
CA GLU A 255 -27.10 -11.70 -2.50
C GLU A 255 -26.02 -12.81 -2.50
N LEU A 256 -25.10 -12.79 -3.47
CA LEU A 256 -24.01 -13.77 -3.52
C LEU A 256 -23.06 -13.61 -2.31
N LEU A 257 -22.84 -12.39 -1.83
CA LEU A 257 -22.06 -12.15 -0.62
C LEU A 257 -22.75 -12.75 0.62
N ALA A 258 -24.05 -12.60 0.72
CA ALA A 258 -24.85 -13.24 1.79
C ALA A 258 -24.78 -14.77 1.72
N ASP A 259 -24.87 -15.37 0.54
CA ASP A 259 -24.80 -16.83 0.33
C ASP A 259 -23.46 -17.41 0.77
N ILE A 260 -22.34 -16.71 0.49
CA ILE A 260 -21.02 -17.12 0.96
C ILE A 260 -20.72 -16.65 2.40
N GLY A 261 -21.64 -15.92 3.04
CA GLY A 261 -21.53 -15.45 4.42
C GLY A 261 -20.51 -14.33 4.63
N TRP A 262 -20.07 -13.66 3.57
CA TRP A 262 -19.07 -12.59 3.66
C TRP A 262 -19.73 -11.22 3.87
N THR A 263 -20.21 -10.99 5.07
CA THR A 263 -20.97 -9.78 5.46
C THR A 263 -20.32 -8.97 6.58
N GLY A 264 -19.27 -9.50 7.22
CA GLY A 264 -18.57 -8.88 8.35
C GLY A 264 -17.64 -7.73 7.96
N GLY A 265 -17.36 -7.53 6.66
CA GLY A 265 -16.50 -6.46 6.18
C GLY A 265 -15.01 -6.74 6.33
N GLU A 266 -14.65 -7.98 6.59
CA GLU A 266 -13.25 -8.39 6.64
C GLU A 266 -12.54 -8.15 5.31
N ALA A 267 -11.32 -7.64 5.41
CA ALA A 267 -10.35 -7.70 4.34
C ALA A 267 -9.77 -9.11 4.27
N VAL A 268 -9.48 -9.63 3.09
CA VAL A 268 -8.92 -10.98 2.92
C VAL A 268 -7.68 -10.95 2.05
N VAL A 269 -6.68 -11.73 2.42
CA VAL A 269 -5.42 -11.92 1.68
C VAL A 269 -5.11 -13.40 1.60
N ASP A 270 -4.63 -13.89 0.45
CA ASP A 270 -4.13 -15.26 0.36
C ASP A 270 -2.64 -15.37 0.77
N GLY A 271 -2.19 -16.58 1.06
CA GLY A 271 -0.82 -16.87 1.49
C GLY A 271 0.20 -16.94 0.35
N ARG A 272 0.03 -16.29 -0.80
CA ARG A 272 0.98 -16.25 -1.92
C ARG A 272 2.09 -15.22 -1.71
N MET A 273 3.18 -15.35 -2.43
CA MET A 273 4.19 -14.29 -2.51
C MET A 273 3.68 -13.09 -3.30
N PHE A 274 3.06 -13.33 -4.46
CA PHE A 274 2.26 -12.33 -5.17
C PHE A 274 0.81 -12.49 -4.77
N ILE A 275 0.48 -11.92 -3.61
CA ILE A 275 -0.79 -12.05 -2.96
C ILE A 275 -1.96 -11.68 -3.88
N HIS A 276 -3.08 -12.40 -3.68
CA HIS A 276 -4.39 -11.83 -3.95
C HIS A 276 -4.88 -11.16 -2.66
N TYR A 277 -5.41 -9.97 -2.80
CA TYR A 277 -6.03 -9.22 -1.71
C TYR A 277 -7.42 -8.79 -2.16
N PHE A 278 -8.41 -9.02 -1.34
CA PHE A 278 -9.78 -8.81 -1.75
C PHE A 278 -10.65 -8.37 -0.57
N ARG A 279 -11.68 -7.59 -0.90
CA ARG A 279 -12.62 -7.03 0.06
C ARG A 279 -13.97 -6.73 -0.59
N THR A 280 -14.99 -6.53 0.22
CA THR A 280 -16.27 -5.99 -0.21
C THR A 280 -16.27 -4.46 -0.15
N THR A 281 -17.16 -3.83 -0.94
CA THR A 281 -17.45 -2.39 -0.86
C THR A 281 -18.80 -2.17 -0.17
N ASP A 282 -19.10 -0.93 0.20
CA ASP A 282 -20.36 -0.60 0.88
C ASP A 282 -21.59 -0.81 0.00
N ASP A 283 -21.43 -0.68 -1.32
CA ASP A 283 -22.47 -0.97 -2.31
C ASP A 283 -22.53 -2.46 -2.74
N GLY A 284 -21.81 -3.36 -2.03
CA GLY A 284 -21.90 -4.81 -2.22
C GLY A 284 -21.11 -5.35 -3.41
N ARG A 285 -20.07 -4.67 -3.88
CA ARG A 285 -19.13 -5.18 -4.90
C ARG A 285 -18.00 -5.98 -4.24
N VAL A 286 -17.28 -6.73 -5.04
CA VAL A 286 -16.01 -7.37 -4.65
C VAL A 286 -14.86 -6.78 -5.44
N LEU A 287 -13.87 -6.26 -4.73
CA LEU A 287 -12.58 -5.91 -5.28
C LEU A 287 -11.61 -7.06 -5.08
N MET A 288 -10.93 -7.49 -6.16
CA MET A 288 -9.86 -8.48 -6.11
C MET A 288 -8.60 -7.90 -6.73
N GLY A 289 -7.52 -7.86 -5.95
CA GLY A 289 -6.23 -7.37 -6.39
C GLY A 289 -5.18 -8.46 -6.56
N SER A 290 -4.19 -8.19 -7.41
CA SER A 290 -3.01 -9.03 -7.60
C SER A 290 -1.73 -8.19 -7.69
N GLY A 291 -0.74 -8.51 -6.84
CA GLY A 291 0.58 -7.86 -6.80
C GLY A 291 1.56 -8.35 -7.86
N SER A 292 1.11 -9.05 -8.90
CA SER A 292 1.95 -9.73 -9.89
C SER A 292 2.25 -8.91 -11.16
N GLY A 293 2.11 -7.59 -11.13
CA GLY A 293 2.25 -6.71 -12.28
C GLY A 293 3.68 -6.50 -12.78
N PRO A 294 3.87 -5.59 -13.75
CA PRO A 294 5.16 -5.30 -14.35
C PRO A 294 6.15 -4.66 -13.36
N ILE A 295 7.45 -4.83 -13.66
CA ILE A 295 8.54 -4.19 -12.94
C ILE A 295 9.02 -2.98 -13.73
N GLY A 296 9.24 -1.85 -13.05
CA GLY A 296 9.79 -0.63 -13.63
C GLY A 296 11.22 -0.76 -14.13
N PHE A 297 11.61 0.15 -15.01
CA PHE A 297 12.99 0.30 -15.47
C PHE A 297 13.50 1.71 -15.16
N ALA A 298 14.64 1.80 -14.50
CA ALA A 298 15.31 3.06 -14.16
C ALA A 298 14.40 4.06 -13.43
N GLY A 299 13.45 3.56 -12.61
CA GLY A 299 12.51 4.39 -11.86
C GLY A 299 11.39 5.02 -12.69
N ARG A 300 11.22 4.62 -13.95
CA ARG A 300 10.14 5.13 -14.80
C ARG A 300 8.83 4.46 -14.45
N VAL A 301 7.78 5.25 -14.41
CA VAL A 301 6.38 4.81 -14.39
C VAL A 301 5.83 5.05 -15.81
N ASP A 302 5.37 4.01 -16.46
CA ASP A 302 4.82 4.04 -17.82
C ASP A 302 3.40 3.43 -17.84
N GLU A 303 2.74 3.42 -19.00
CA GLU A 303 1.37 2.95 -19.17
C GLU A 303 1.14 1.51 -18.68
N ARG A 304 2.17 0.66 -18.67
CA ARG A 304 2.07 -0.71 -18.17
C ARG A 304 1.75 -0.79 -16.67
N PHE A 305 1.82 0.31 -15.94
CA PHE A 305 1.41 0.36 -14.53
C PHE A 305 -0.08 0.68 -14.36
N THR A 306 -0.73 1.15 -15.41
CA THR A 306 -2.17 1.47 -15.42
C THR A 306 -2.96 0.58 -16.37
N ASP A 307 -2.31 0.03 -17.40
CA ASP A 307 -2.90 -0.81 -18.42
C ASP A 307 -2.00 -2.05 -18.69
N ASP A 308 -2.27 -3.18 -18.00
CA ASP A 308 -1.63 -4.49 -18.23
C ASP A 308 -2.71 -5.59 -18.16
N ALA A 309 -3.33 -5.85 -19.30
CA ALA A 309 -4.39 -6.86 -19.42
C ALA A 309 -4.01 -8.25 -18.88
N PRO A 310 -2.75 -8.76 -19.04
CA PRO A 310 -2.36 -10.02 -18.44
C PRO A 310 -2.41 -10.04 -16.91
N THR A 311 -2.10 -8.91 -16.24
CA THR A 311 -2.18 -8.85 -14.77
C THR A 311 -3.63 -8.70 -14.30
N ALA A 312 -4.45 -7.93 -14.99
CA ALA A 312 -5.88 -7.85 -14.71
C ALA A 312 -6.55 -9.23 -14.86
N ALA A 313 -6.23 -9.98 -15.93
CA ALA A 313 -6.73 -11.34 -16.13
C ALA A 313 -6.30 -12.30 -15.01
N ARG A 314 -5.09 -12.16 -14.44
CA ARG A 314 -4.67 -12.95 -13.27
C ARG A 314 -5.46 -12.59 -12.01
N ALA A 315 -5.79 -11.31 -11.80
CA ALA A 315 -6.65 -10.91 -10.69
C ALA A 315 -8.06 -11.49 -10.83
N GLU A 316 -8.65 -11.46 -12.03
CA GLU A 316 -9.94 -12.09 -12.29
C GLU A 316 -9.90 -13.61 -12.12
N ALA A 317 -8.88 -14.29 -12.63
CA ALA A 317 -8.68 -15.73 -12.41
C ALA A 317 -8.55 -16.06 -10.92
N GLY A 318 -7.87 -15.19 -10.15
CA GLY A 318 -7.82 -15.26 -8.70
C GLY A 318 -9.20 -15.20 -8.05
N LEU A 319 -10.04 -14.24 -8.48
CA LEU A 319 -11.43 -14.11 -8.00
C LEU A 319 -12.22 -15.41 -8.22
N ARG A 320 -12.22 -15.93 -9.45
CA ARG A 320 -12.96 -17.17 -9.79
C ARG A 320 -12.46 -18.38 -9.01
N ARG A 321 -11.16 -18.51 -8.84
CA ARG A 321 -10.53 -19.61 -8.09
C ARG A 321 -10.80 -19.53 -6.59
N LEU A 322 -10.61 -18.35 -6.00
CA LEU A 322 -10.71 -18.16 -4.55
C LEU A 322 -12.16 -18.10 -4.06
N LEU A 323 -13.06 -17.56 -4.87
CA LEU A 323 -14.46 -17.34 -4.55
C LEU A 323 -15.38 -17.91 -5.64
N PRO A 324 -15.42 -19.26 -5.83
CA PRO A 324 -16.28 -19.85 -6.86
C PRO A 324 -17.77 -19.58 -6.63
N GLY A 325 -18.20 -19.30 -5.39
CA GLY A 325 -19.56 -18.83 -5.11
C GLY A 325 -19.93 -17.49 -5.78
N LEU A 326 -18.95 -16.78 -6.32
CA LEU A 326 -19.14 -15.55 -7.08
C LEU A 326 -18.96 -15.75 -8.61
N GLU A 327 -19.09 -16.99 -9.11
CA GLU A 327 -18.92 -17.28 -10.55
C GLU A 327 -19.86 -16.45 -11.43
N GLY A 328 -21.09 -16.21 -10.98
CA GLY A 328 -22.08 -15.39 -11.67
C GLY A 328 -21.82 -13.88 -11.67
N ALA A 329 -20.89 -13.38 -10.82
CA ALA A 329 -20.60 -11.97 -10.72
C ALA A 329 -19.82 -11.47 -11.96
N ARG A 330 -20.33 -10.43 -12.63
CA ARG A 330 -19.65 -9.82 -13.77
C ARG A 330 -18.57 -8.85 -13.26
N VAL A 331 -17.35 -8.93 -13.80
CA VAL A 331 -16.32 -7.93 -13.57
C VAL A 331 -16.63 -6.70 -14.43
N GLU A 332 -16.83 -5.54 -13.80
CA GLU A 332 -17.19 -4.29 -14.48
C GLU A 332 -15.99 -3.38 -14.76
N ARG A 333 -14.99 -3.39 -13.87
CA ARG A 333 -13.84 -2.49 -13.93
C ARG A 333 -12.56 -3.24 -13.65
N ALA A 334 -11.48 -2.76 -14.26
CA ALA A 334 -10.13 -3.13 -13.91
C ALA A 334 -9.22 -1.91 -14.02
N TRP A 335 -8.25 -1.78 -13.13
CA TRP A 335 -7.24 -0.74 -13.20
C TRP A 335 -5.97 -1.17 -12.48
N GLY A 336 -4.86 -0.52 -12.80
CA GLY A 336 -3.60 -0.71 -12.14
C GLY A 336 -3.10 0.55 -11.44
N GLY A 337 -2.07 0.36 -10.62
CA GLY A 337 -1.32 1.44 -10.01
C GLY A 337 0.12 1.04 -9.75
N PRO A 338 1.08 1.98 -9.88
CA PRO A 338 2.46 1.74 -9.50
C PRO A 338 2.61 1.75 -7.98
N ILE A 339 3.45 0.86 -7.46
CA ILE A 339 3.88 0.86 -6.07
C ILE A 339 5.40 1.00 -6.02
N ASP A 340 5.89 1.79 -5.08
CA ASP A 340 7.31 1.87 -4.74
C ASP A 340 7.67 0.73 -3.78
N VAL A 341 8.70 -0.03 -4.11
CA VAL A 341 9.12 -1.20 -3.34
C VAL A 341 10.56 -1.02 -2.88
N SER A 342 10.76 -1.07 -1.57
CA SER A 342 12.10 -1.14 -0.94
C SER A 342 12.63 -2.58 -0.90
N ALA A 343 13.93 -2.74 -0.70
CA ALA A 343 14.58 -4.05 -0.69
C ALA A 343 14.10 -4.97 0.45
N ASP A 344 13.63 -4.39 1.54
CA ASP A 344 13.18 -5.10 2.75
C ASP A 344 11.67 -4.97 3.01
N HIS A 345 10.94 -4.35 2.09
CA HIS A 345 9.49 -4.13 2.16
C HIS A 345 8.99 -3.32 3.37
N LEU A 346 9.84 -2.50 3.97
CA LEU A 346 9.42 -1.51 4.96
C LEU A 346 9.65 -0.11 4.39
N PRO A 347 8.82 0.87 4.73
CA PRO A 347 9.05 2.26 4.34
C PRO A 347 10.31 2.80 5.01
N PHE A 348 10.81 3.87 4.43
CA PHE A 348 11.95 4.55 4.99
C PHE A 348 11.80 6.06 4.80
N PHE A 349 12.21 6.77 5.82
CA PHE A 349 12.18 8.22 5.89
C PHE A 349 13.58 8.76 6.10
N GLY A 350 13.80 10.02 5.71
CA GLY A 350 15.09 10.64 5.94
C GLY A 350 15.25 12.00 5.31
N THR A 351 16.44 12.55 5.48
CA THR A 351 16.84 13.83 4.91
C THR A 351 17.99 13.60 3.93
N VAL A 352 17.96 14.27 2.79
CA VAL A 352 19.08 14.28 1.85
C VAL A 352 20.25 15.04 2.48
N ALA A 353 21.39 14.37 2.61
CA ALA A 353 22.55 14.91 3.33
C ALA A 353 22.95 16.31 2.86
N GLY A 354 23.13 17.23 3.80
CA GLY A 354 23.52 18.62 3.54
C GLY A 354 22.41 19.49 2.95
N THR A 355 21.15 19.03 3.00
CA THR A 355 20.01 19.79 2.46
C THR A 355 18.87 19.84 3.48
N ARG A 356 17.82 20.61 3.12
CA ARG A 356 16.53 20.68 3.81
C ARG A 356 15.44 19.84 3.14
N ILE A 357 15.84 18.83 2.35
CA ILE A 357 14.91 17.98 1.59
C ILE A 357 14.71 16.67 2.35
N HIS A 358 13.48 16.43 2.80
CA HIS A 358 13.05 15.23 3.51
C HIS A 358 12.25 14.33 2.55
N TYR A 359 12.21 13.03 2.81
CA TYR A 359 11.49 12.08 1.96
C TYR A 359 10.88 10.95 2.78
N GLY A 360 9.73 10.44 2.31
CA GLY A 360 9.09 9.23 2.82
C GLY A 360 8.65 8.33 1.66
N LEU A 361 9.22 7.12 1.57
CA LEU A 361 9.14 6.26 0.39
C LEU A 361 9.20 4.77 0.79
N GLY A 362 8.95 3.88 -0.18
CA GLY A 362 9.18 2.44 -0.02
C GLY A 362 8.08 1.70 0.74
N TYR A 363 6.85 2.16 0.64
CA TYR A 363 5.70 1.53 1.33
C TYR A 363 5.39 0.11 0.87
N SER A 364 5.93 -0.31 -0.28
CA SER A 364 5.93 -1.71 -0.74
C SER A 364 4.54 -2.36 -0.81
N GLY A 365 3.52 -1.58 -1.19
CA GLY A 365 2.13 -2.02 -1.31
C GLY A 365 1.29 -1.86 -0.03
N ASN A 366 1.88 -1.60 1.12
CA ASN A 366 1.18 -1.26 2.36
C ASN A 366 1.34 0.23 2.65
N GLY A 367 0.62 1.09 1.92
CA GLY A 367 0.78 2.55 2.02
C GLY A 367 -0.40 3.28 2.64
N VAL A 368 -1.60 2.72 2.69
CA VAL A 368 -2.81 3.45 3.16
C VAL A 368 -2.65 3.82 4.63
N GLY A 369 -2.43 2.84 5.50
CA GLY A 369 -2.23 3.06 6.93
C GLY A 369 -0.88 3.72 7.23
N PRO A 370 0.26 3.12 6.83
CA PRO A 370 1.58 3.64 7.15
C PRO A 370 1.91 5.04 6.64
N SER A 371 1.15 5.57 5.67
CA SER A 371 1.28 6.97 5.27
C SER A 371 0.93 7.97 6.38
N TRP A 372 0.07 7.59 7.33
CA TRP A 372 -0.18 8.40 8.52
C TRP A 372 1.08 8.50 9.39
N ILE A 373 1.74 7.36 9.68
CA ILE A 373 3.05 7.35 10.37
C ILE A 373 4.06 8.21 9.61
N GLY A 374 4.09 8.05 8.27
CA GLY A 374 4.93 8.85 7.39
C GLY A 374 4.67 10.34 7.51
N GLY A 375 3.42 10.75 7.61
CA GLY A 375 3.01 12.14 7.86
C GLY A 375 3.56 12.67 9.18
N GLN A 376 3.47 11.89 10.26
CA GLN A 376 4.00 12.26 11.57
C GLN A 376 5.53 12.45 11.54
N VAL A 377 6.24 11.46 10.96
CA VAL A 377 7.71 11.50 10.84
C VAL A 377 8.17 12.70 10.00
N LEU A 378 7.56 12.88 8.82
CA LEU A 378 7.96 13.94 7.88
C LEU A 378 7.65 15.33 8.41
N ALA A 379 6.55 15.50 9.15
CA ALA A 379 6.22 16.77 9.81
C ALA A 379 7.28 17.12 10.87
N SER A 380 7.69 16.16 11.71
CA SER A 380 8.74 16.39 12.70
C SER A 380 10.08 16.70 12.07
N LEU A 381 10.47 15.97 11.01
CA LEU A 381 11.69 16.27 10.24
C LEU A 381 11.65 17.68 9.61
N ALA A 382 10.52 18.04 9.00
CA ALA A 382 10.37 19.33 8.32
C ALA A 382 10.41 20.52 9.28
N LEU A 383 9.88 20.34 10.50
CA LEU A 383 9.89 21.35 11.55
C LEU A 383 11.19 21.34 12.39
N GLY A 384 12.14 20.43 12.09
CA GLY A 384 13.40 20.30 12.83
C GLY A 384 13.21 19.90 14.29
N ARG A 385 12.16 19.12 14.61
CA ARG A 385 11.91 18.62 15.96
C ARG A 385 12.82 17.45 16.30
N ASP A 386 13.10 17.29 17.56
CA ASP A 386 13.75 16.11 18.15
C ASP A 386 12.75 15.42 19.05
N ASP A 387 12.03 14.45 18.50
CA ASP A 387 10.91 13.76 19.14
C ASP A 387 10.86 12.27 18.76
N GLU A 388 9.87 11.57 19.26
CA GLU A 388 9.67 10.13 19.02
C GLU A 388 9.54 9.78 17.53
N TRP A 389 9.04 10.71 16.69
CA TRP A 389 8.86 10.49 15.27
C TRP A 389 10.18 10.58 14.50
N THR A 390 11.05 11.52 14.85
CA THR A 390 12.41 11.62 14.28
C THR A 390 13.31 10.51 14.78
N ALA A 391 13.05 9.97 16.00
CA ALA A 391 13.71 8.80 16.55
C ALA A 391 13.14 7.46 16.03
N SER A 392 12.11 7.48 15.17
CA SER A 392 11.49 6.26 14.65
C SER A 392 12.50 5.35 13.95
N PRO A 393 12.45 4.02 14.18
CA PRO A 393 13.28 3.05 13.48
C PRO A 393 13.11 3.05 11.95
N LEU A 394 12.06 3.70 11.43
CA LEU A 394 11.82 3.89 10.00
C LEU A 394 12.59 5.08 9.42
N VAL A 395 13.21 5.94 10.25
CA VAL A 395 14.14 6.98 9.80
C VAL A 395 15.51 6.32 9.56
N ARG A 396 15.67 5.76 8.38
CA ARG A 396 16.80 4.90 8.02
C ARG A 396 17.03 4.84 6.51
N ARG A 397 18.12 4.20 6.10
CA ARG A 397 18.34 3.79 4.71
C ARG A 397 18.20 2.27 4.60
N PRO A 398 17.31 1.77 3.72
CA PRO A 398 17.20 0.34 3.47
C PRO A 398 18.41 -0.17 2.66
N PRO A 399 18.62 -1.49 2.55
CA PRO A 399 19.63 -2.08 1.68
C PRO A 399 19.51 -1.58 0.24
N ALA A 400 20.64 -1.55 -0.47
CA ALA A 400 20.65 -1.17 -1.87
C ALA A 400 20.21 -2.34 -2.76
N LEU A 401 19.39 -2.07 -3.75
CA LEU A 401 19.05 -2.98 -4.82
C LEU A 401 20.18 -3.04 -5.87
N PRO A 402 20.29 -4.15 -6.64
CA PRO A 402 21.22 -4.20 -7.76
C PRO A 402 21.02 -3.01 -8.72
N PRO A 403 22.09 -2.53 -9.36
CA PRO A 403 21.97 -1.47 -10.36
C PRO A 403 21.22 -1.94 -11.62
N GLU A 404 20.69 -0.99 -12.40
CA GLU A 404 20.19 -1.31 -13.74
C GLU A 404 21.37 -1.67 -14.69
N PRO A 405 21.19 -2.61 -15.64
CA PRO A 405 19.94 -3.32 -15.95
C PRO A 405 19.70 -4.58 -15.10
N LEU A 406 20.59 -4.94 -14.18
CA LEU A 406 20.51 -6.18 -13.39
C LEU A 406 19.26 -6.24 -12.54
N LYS A 407 18.83 -5.10 -11.97
CA LYS A 407 17.59 -4.99 -11.19
C LYS A 407 16.36 -5.41 -12.03
N ARG A 408 16.25 -4.87 -13.24
CA ARG A 408 15.14 -5.18 -14.15
C ARG A 408 15.16 -6.63 -14.64
N ILE A 409 16.31 -7.11 -15.11
CA ILE A 409 16.46 -8.47 -15.67
C ILE A 409 16.27 -9.50 -14.55
N GLY A 410 17.02 -9.35 -13.45
CA GLY A 410 16.95 -10.25 -12.30
C GLY A 410 15.55 -10.26 -11.66
N GLY A 411 14.95 -9.09 -11.48
CA GLY A 411 13.59 -8.97 -10.98
C GLY A 411 12.56 -9.65 -11.88
N GLY A 412 12.71 -9.53 -13.20
CA GLY A 412 11.85 -10.21 -14.18
C GLY A 412 11.95 -11.74 -14.10
N LEU A 413 13.16 -12.28 -13.98
CA LEU A 413 13.39 -13.70 -13.81
C LEU A 413 12.82 -14.23 -12.48
N VAL A 414 13.06 -13.52 -11.39
CA VAL A 414 12.51 -13.87 -10.08
C VAL A 414 10.97 -13.84 -10.11
N ARG A 415 10.37 -12.79 -10.71
CA ARG A 415 8.92 -12.70 -10.86
C ARG A 415 8.36 -13.89 -11.63
N ALA A 416 8.95 -14.26 -12.77
CA ALA A 416 8.52 -15.41 -13.56
C ALA A 416 8.65 -16.72 -12.78
N ALA A 417 9.72 -16.87 -12.00
CA ALA A 417 9.94 -18.05 -11.17
C ALA A 417 8.91 -18.16 -10.03
N ILE A 418 8.58 -17.05 -9.37
CA ILE A 418 7.55 -17.02 -8.33
C ILE A 418 6.19 -17.41 -8.90
N LEU A 419 5.79 -16.83 -10.03
CA LEU A 419 4.52 -17.19 -10.69
C LEU A 419 4.48 -18.69 -11.04
N ALA A 420 5.56 -19.24 -11.59
CA ALA A 420 5.62 -20.67 -11.92
C ALA A 420 5.55 -21.58 -10.67
N VAL A 421 6.10 -21.12 -9.53
CA VAL A 421 5.98 -21.84 -8.25
C VAL A 421 4.52 -21.85 -7.79
N GLU A 422 3.88 -20.70 -7.78
CA GLU A 422 2.50 -20.51 -7.31
C GLU A 422 1.50 -21.27 -8.19
N GLU A 423 1.65 -21.21 -9.51
CA GLU A 423 0.80 -21.97 -10.45
C GLU A 423 0.94 -23.50 -10.27
N ALA A 424 2.16 -23.97 -9.98
CA ALA A 424 2.36 -25.38 -9.70
C ALA A 424 1.72 -25.80 -8.36
N GLU A 425 1.87 -24.99 -7.31
CA GLU A 425 1.26 -25.22 -6.00
C GLU A 425 -0.26 -25.24 -6.09
N ASP A 426 -0.87 -24.30 -6.81
CA ASP A 426 -2.33 -24.27 -7.02
C ASP A 426 -2.85 -25.49 -7.79
N ALA A 427 -2.07 -25.99 -8.72
CA ALA A 427 -2.41 -27.22 -9.46
C ALA A 427 -2.10 -28.51 -8.68
N GLY A 428 -1.69 -28.41 -7.40
CA GLY A 428 -1.30 -29.57 -6.58
C GLY A 428 -0.02 -30.26 -7.08
N ARG A 429 0.79 -29.60 -7.91
CA ARG A 429 2.02 -30.14 -8.49
C ARG A 429 3.25 -29.62 -7.72
N ARG A 430 4.33 -30.39 -7.74
CA ARG A 430 5.63 -29.91 -7.23
C ARG A 430 6.24 -28.89 -8.21
N PRO A 431 6.60 -27.67 -7.74
CA PRO A 431 7.32 -26.72 -8.59
C PRO A 431 8.66 -27.27 -9.05
N SER A 432 9.11 -26.90 -10.25
CA SER A 432 10.42 -27.30 -10.76
C SER A 432 11.56 -26.79 -9.86
N LEU A 433 12.67 -27.53 -9.81
CA LEU A 433 13.84 -27.13 -9.02
C LEU A 433 14.37 -25.77 -9.46
N ALA A 434 14.41 -25.50 -10.77
CA ALA A 434 14.87 -24.24 -11.34
C ALA A 434 14.00 -23.06 -10.86
N ALA A 435 12.67 -23.21 -10.89
CA ALA A 435 11.75 -22.17 -10.40
C ALA A 435 11.94 -21.91 -8.89
N ARG A 436 12.05 -22.97 -8.08
CA ARG A 436 12.28 -22.85 -6.64
C ARG A 436 13.60 -22.14 -6.30
N VAL A 437 14.68 -22.51 -7.01
CA VAL A 437 16.01 -21.88 -6.80
C VAL A 437 15.97 -20.40 -7.20
N ALA A 438 15.39 -20.08 -8.36
CA ALA A 438 15.29 -18.70 -8.84
C ALA A 438 14.38 -17.82 -7.92
N ALA A 439 13.26 -18.36 -7.47
CA ALA A 439 12.37 -17.66 -6.52
C ALA A 439 13.03 -17.40 -5.16
N ALA A 440 13.99 -18.24 -4.74
CA ALA A 440 14.71 -18.08 -3.46
C ALA A 440 15.92 -17.12 -3.54
N VAL A 441 16.34 -16.69 -4.72
CA VAL A 441 17.51 -15.81 -4.92
C VAL A 441 17.41 -14.51 -4.11
N PRO A 442 16.30 -13.77 -4.10
CA PRO A 442 16.21 -12.53 -3.33
C PRO A 442 16.49 -12.73 -1.85
N ARG A 443 15.92 -13.77 -1.26
CA ARG A 443 16.11 -14.10 0.17
C ARG A 443 17.59 -14.38 0.50
N ARG A 444 18.31 -15.04 -0.41
CA ARG A 444 19.75 -15.31 -0.27
C ARG A 444 20.61 -14.05 -0.39
N LEU A 445 20.11 -13.03 -1.07
CA LEU A 445 20.74 -11.71 -1.20
C LEU A 445 20.29 -10.72 -0.13
N GLY A 446 19.59 -11.18 0.93
CA GLY A 446 19.08 -10.32 2.01
C GLY A 446 17.89 -9.47 1.61
N MET A 447 17.35 -9.67 0.40
CA MET A 447 16.13 -8.99 -0.07
C MET A 447 14.91 -9.83 0.34
N ARG A 448 13.84 -9.16 0.73
CA ARG A 448 12.57 -9.80 1.03
C ARG A 448 11.54 -9.40 -0.03
N ILE A 449 10.95 -10.38 -0.69
CA ILE A 449 9.90 -10.19 -1.70
C ILE A 449 8.67 -10.95 -1.24
N GLY A 450 7.50 -10.28 -1.27
CA GLY A 450 6.24 -10.89 -0.92
C GLY A 450 6.06 -11.14 0.59
N THR A 451 5.08 -11.96 0.91
CA THR A 451 4.64 -12.26 2.28
C THR A 451 5.28 -13.52 2.88
N ARG A 452 5.97 -14.33 2.08
CA ARG A 452 6.65 -15.56 2.50
C ARG A 452 8.16 -15.42 2.58
#